data_adea62e4e4f899728524157aa274f36f
#
_entry.id   adea62e4e4f899728524157aa274f36f
#
_cell.length_a   1.000
_cell.length_b   1.000
_cell.length_c   1.000
_cell.angle_alpha   90.00
_cell.angle_beta   90.00
_cell.angle_gamma   90.00
#
_symmetry.space_group_name_H-M   'P 1'
#
loop_
_entity.id
_entity.type
_entity.pdbx_description
1 polymer ?
#
loop_
_entity_poly.entity_id
_entity_poly.type
_entity_poly.pdbx_seq_one_letter_code
_entity_poly.pdbx_strand_id
1 'polypeptide(L)'
;MIKRLSSKHSTSKTEITLNRIAEIYRGLEEKKLPKGYWIVNIEVKDAEEYENYKKASWEPLLRYGAKFLVRGGTQQTPEGSSKARTVVIEFPDLRAAQLCYQSPQYQKAQAIRTKYSVADLVIVEGA
;
A
#
# COMPACT_ATOMS: atom_id res chain seq x y z
N MET A 1 -22.92 -36.21 14.94
CA MET A 1 -22.58 -36.02 15.52
C MET A 1 -21.60 -36.24 16.05
N ILE A 2 -21.26 -36.19 16.05
CA ILE A 2 -20.38 -36.27 16.68
C ILE A 2 -20.13 -35.88 17.64
N LYS A 3 -20.47 -36.12 18.34
CA LYS A 3 -20.36 -35.89 19.40
C LYS A 3 -19.54 -35.89 19.99
N ARG A 4 -19.24 -35.88 19.97
CA ARG A 4 -18.45 -35.83 20.56
C ARG A 4 -17.83 -35.97 21.30
N LEU A 5 -17.51 -36.34 21.02
CA LEU A 5 -16.87 -36.51 21.73
C LEU A 5 -16.45 -36.02 22.48
N SER A 6 -16.74 -35.89 22.57
CA SER A 6 -16.46 -35.52 23.34
C SER A 6 -16.19 -34.93 24.07
N SER A 7 -16.47 -34.70 24.04
CA SER A 7 -16.47 -34.19 24.84
C SER A 7 -16.09 -34.23 25.91
N LYS A 8 -16.15 -34.44 26.05
CA LYS A 8 -16.01 -34.52 27.21
C LYS A 8 -14.80 -34.68 27.71
N HIS A 9 -14.20 -34.68 27.61
CA HIS A 9 -13.22 -34.98 28.15
C HIS A 9 -12.06 -34.35 28.04
N SER A 10 -11.21 -34.75 28.32
CA SER A 10 -9.92 -34.18 28.40
C SER A 10 -9.42 -33.90 27.04
N THR A 11 -8.80 -32.77 26.85
CA THR A 11 -8.20 -32.33 25.60
C THR A 11 -6.99 -33.18 25.30
N SER A 12 -6.91 -33.72 24.10
CA SER A 12 -5.75 -34.50 23.67
C SER A 12 -4.56 -33.58 23.45
N LYS A 13 -3.36 -34.18 23.41
CA LYS A 13 -2.15 -33.41 23.11
C LYS A 13 -2.21 -32.79 21.72
N THR A 14 -2.82 -33.49 20.76
CA THR A 14 -2.99 -32.96 19.41
C THR A 14 -3.87 -31.72 19.40
N GLU A 15 -4.97 -31.75 20.16
CA GLU A 15 -5.87 -30.61 20.24
C GLU A 15 -5.18 -29.40 20.88
N ILE A 16 -4.40 -29.63 21.95
CA ILE A 16 -3.64 -28.56 22.59
C ILE A 16 -2.66 -27.94 21.62
N THR A 17 -1.98 -28.75 20.84
CA THR A 17 -1.02 -28.27 19.83
C THR A 17 -1.72 -27.43 18.77
N LEU A 18 -2.85 -27.92 18.24
CA LEU A 18 -3.59 -27.19 17.23
C LEU A 18 -4.09 -25.85 17.76
N ASN A 19 -4.55 -25.82 19.02
CA ASN A 19 -4.99 -24.58 19.64
C ASN A 19 -3.86 -23.57 19.76
N ARG A 20 -2.66 -24.04 20.11
CA ARG A 20 -1.50 -23.15 20.19
C ARG A 20 -1.12 -22.62 18.83
N ILE A 21 -1.19 -23.42 17.79
CA ILE A 21 -0.92 -22.99 16.43
C ILE A 21 -1.92 -21.92 16.04
N ALA A 22 -3.20 -22.14 16.31
CA ALA A 22 -4.24 -21.17 16.01
C ALA A 22 -4.00 -19.84 16.72
N GLU A 23 -3.56 -19.88 17.99
CA GLU A 23 -3.23 -18.67 18.72
C GLU A 23 -2.05 -17.94 18.13
N ILE A 24 -1.03 -18.67 17.66
CA ILE A 24 0.14 -18.07 17.01
C ILE A 24 -0.28 -17.35 15.74
N TYR A 25 -1.09 -18.01 14.88
CA TYR A 25 -1.56 -17.39 13.65
C TYR A 25 -2.42 -16.16 13.93
N ARG A 26 -3.26 -16.22 14.96
CA ARG A 26 -4.08 -15.09 15.34
C ARG A 26 -3.20 -13.93 15.82
N GLY A 27 -2.16 -14.23 16.59
CA GLY A 27 -1.21 -13.22 17.03
C GLY A 27 -0.45 -12.58 15.89
N LEU A 28 -0.08 -13.36 14.88
CA LEU A 28 0.58 -12.83 13.70
C LEU A 28 -0.34 -11.90 12.92
N GLU A 29 -1.62 -12.25 12.82
CA GLU A 29 -2.58 -11.36 12.16
C GLU A 29 -2.75 -10.05 12.90
N GLU A 30 -2.80 -10.10 14.21
CA GLU A 30 -2.93 -8.89 15.03
C GLU A 30 -1.69 -8.02 14.97
N LYS A 31 -0.54 -8.63 14.62
CA LYS A 31 0.72 -7.92 14.53
C LYS A 31 1.12 -7.65 13.09
N LYS A 32 0.14 -7.42 12.23
CA LYS A 32 0.43 -7.05 10.85
C LYS A 32 1.33 -5.85 10.80
N LEU A 33 2.22 -5.83 9.81
CA LEU A 33 3.08 -4.68 9.58
C LEU A 33 2.21 -3.47 9.22
N PRO A 34 2.63 -2.28 9.63
CA PRO A 34 1.96 -1.07 9.17
C PRO A 34 2.01 -0.97 7.66
N LYS A 35 1.03 -0.29 7.10
CA LYS A 35 1.02 -0.04 5.66
C LYS A 35 2.14 0.91 5.28
N GLY A 36 2.50 0.91 4.01
CA GLY A 36 3.40 1.91 3.46
C GLY A 36 2.63 2.83 2.55
N TYR A 37 3.07 4.07 2.43
CA TYR A 37 2.35 5.06 1.63
C TYR A 37 3.29 5.87 0.77
N TRP A 38 2.83 6.20 -0.43
CA TRP A 38 3.38 7.30 -1.20
C TRP A 38 2.44 8.48 -1.01
N ILE A 39 2.97 9.57 -0.52
CA ILE A 39 2.24 10.83 -0.42
C ILE A 39 2.81 11.74 -1.49
N VAL A 40 2.02 12.09 -2.48
CA VAL A 40 2.49 12.82 -3.64
C VAL A 40 1.73 14.14 -3.75
N ASN A 41 2.47 15.23 -3.89
CA ASN A 41 1.89 16.52 -4.18
C ASN A 41 2.50 17.00 -5.49
N ILE A 42 1.66 17.24 -6.50
CA ILE A 42 2.14 17.35 -7.87
C ILE A 42 1.42 18.46 -8.63
N GLU A 43 2.17 19.14 -9.46
CA GLU A 43 1.66 20.07 -10.45
C GLU A 43 1.90 19.47 -11.82
N VAL A 44 0.83 19.17 -12.56
CA VAL A 44 0.91 18.60 -13.90
C VAL A 44 1.05 19.77 -14.89
N LYS A 45 2.12 19.75 -15.67
CA LYS A 45 2.38 20.82 -16.64
C LYS A 45 1.81 20.54 -18.02
N ASP A 46 1.68 19.26 -18.36
CA ASP A 46 1.11 18.84 -19.63
C ASP A 46 0.21 17.65 -19.35
N ALA A 47 -1.11 17.91 -19.28
CA ALA A 47 -2.09 16.91 -18.90
C ALA A 47 -2.17 15.76 -19.92
N GLU A 48 -1.97 16.07 -21.20
CA GLU A 48 -2.07 15.05 -22.24
C GLU A 48 -0.89 14.07 -22.15
N GLU A 49 0.33 14.60 -21.99
CA GLU A 49 1.52 13.77 -21.86
C GLU A 49 1.55 13.05 -20.52
N TYR A 50 0.96 13.64 -19.48
CA TYR A 50 0.87 13.00 -18.17
C TYR A 50 0.06 11.70 -18.21
N GLU A 51 -0.87 11.57 -19.18
CA GLU A 51 -1.61 10.32 -19.32
C GLU A 51 -0.69 9.16 -19.67
N ASN A 52 0.42 9.43 -20.34
CA ASN A 52 1.42 8.40 -20.64
C ASN A 52 2.09 7.90 -19.36
N TYR A 53 2.31 8.79 -18.39
CA TYR A 53 2.79 8.39 -17.08
C TYR A 53 1.79 7.47 -16.38
N LYS A 54 0.50 7.84 -16.40
CA LYS A 54 -0.53 7.03 -15.76
C LYS A 54 -0.56 5.62 -16.33
N LYS A 55 -0.45 5.50 -17.64
CA LYS A 55 -0.43 4.20 -18.30
C LYS A 55 0.83 3.41 -17.93
N ALA A 56 1.98 4.05 -17.95
CA ALA A 56 3.24 3.39 -17.67
C ALA A 56 3.36 2.96 -16.21
N SER A 57 2.75 3.69 -15.28
CA SER A 57 2.85 3.40 -13.85
C SER A 57 1.85 2.34 -13.39
N TRP A 58 0.82 2.06 -14.17
CA TRP A 58 -0.27 1.17 -13.75
C TRP A 58 0.23 -0.22 -13.39
N GLU A 59 0.99 -0.83 -14.27
CA GLU A 59 1.44 -2.21 -14.09
C GLU A 59 2.38 -2.38 -12.89
N PRO A 60 3.43 -1.55 -12.73
CA PRO A 60 4.27 -1.70 -11.54
C PRO A 60 3.53 -1.40 -10.24
N LEU A 61 2.60 -0.44 -10.23
CA LEU A 61 1.81 -0.18 -9.05
C LEU A 61 0.98 -1.40 -8.65
N LEU A 62 0.30 -2.02 -9.61
CA LEU A 62 -0.47 -3.22 -9.34
C LEU A 62 0.41 -4.36 -8.83
N ARG A 63 1.57 -4.53 -9.43
CA ARG A 63 2.50 -5.60 -9.06
C ARG A 63 2.90 -5.54 -7.60
N TYR A 64 3.05 -4.33 -7.06
CA TYR A 64 3.48 -4.13 -5.68
C TYR A 64 2.32 -3.93 -4.71
N GLY A 65 1.09 -4.18 -5.17
CA GLY A 65 -0.07 -4.16 -4.29
C GLY A 65 -0.59 -2.77 -3.95
N ALA A 66 -0.37 -1.81 -4.84
CA ALA A 66 -0.78 -0.43 -4.63
C ALA A 66 -2.30 -0.27 -4.67
N LYS A 67 -2.80 0.62 -3.81
CA LYS A 67 -4.20 0.98 -3.77
C LYS A 67 -4.28 2.50 -3.65
N PHE A 68 -4.99 3.14 -4.58
CA PHE A 68 -5.16 4.60 -4.50
C PHE A 68 -6.19 4.94 -3.43
N LEU A 69 -5.80 5.76 -2.46
CA LEU A 69 -6.70 6.28 -1.44
C LEU A 69 -7.17 7.68 -1.77
N VAL A 70 -6.28 8.50 -2.36
CA VAL A 70 -6.58 9.84 -2.83
C VAL A 70 -5.97 9.96 -4.21
N ARG A 71 -6.72 10.46 -5.16
CA ARG A 71 -6.23 10.54 -6.54
C ARG A 71 -6.69 11.83 -7.19
N GLY A 72 -6.17 12.95 -6.68
CA GLY A 72 -6.44 14.26 -7.25
C GLY A 72 -7.85 14.77 -7.01
N GLY A 73 -8.44 14.43 -5.87
CA GLY A 73 -9.74 14.99 -5.50
C GLY A 73 -9.66 16.45 -5.15
N THR A 74 -10.82 17.07 -4.93
CA THR A 74 -10.90 18.47 -4.51
C THR A 74 -10.12 18.66 -3.23
N GLN A 75 -9.26 19.69 -3.18
CA GLN A 75 -8.43 19.91 -2.01
C GLN A 75 -8.46 21.36 -1.57
N GLN A 76 -8.08 21.57 -0.32
CA GLN A 76 -8.00 22.88 0.31
C GLN A 76 -6.69 22.90 1.11
N THR A 77 -5.97 24.01 1.04
CA THR A 77 -4.71 24.18 1.76
C THR A 77 -4.87 25.33 2.77
N PRO A 78 -5.39 25.04 3.98
CA PRO A 78 -5.63 26.10 4.96
C PRO A 78 -4.36 26.72 5.52
N GLU A 79 -3.23 26.01 5.43
CA GLU A 79 -1.95 26.54 5.91
C GLU A 79 -0.85 26.15 4.94
N GLY A 80 0.10 27.05 4.77
CA GLY A 80 1.25 26.82 3.92
C GLY A 80 0.91 26.89 2.45
N SER A 81 1.72 26.20 1.64
CA SER A 81 1.49 26.15 0.20
C SER A 81 1.59 24.70 -0.24
N SER A 82 0.77 24.34 -1.20
CA SER A 82 0.81 23.02 -1.78
C SER A 82 0.64 23.10 -3.29
N LYS A 83 1.03 22.04 -3.98
CA LYS A 83 0.75 21.91 -5.40
C LYS A 83 -0.70 21.51 -5.59
N ALA A 84 -1.20 21.67 -6.82
CA ALA A 84 -2.63 21.61 -7.09
C ALA A 84 -3.24 20.22 -6.90
N ARG A 85 -2.43 19.17 -6.97
CA ARG A 85 -2.96 17.81 -6.97
C ARG A 85 -2.28 16.97 -5.90
N THR A 86 -3.08 16.25 -5.11
CA THR A 86 -2.58 15.34 -4.09
C THR A 86 -2.99 13.91 -4.45
N VAL A 87 -2.02 12.99 -4.34
CA VAL A 87 -2.25 11.58 -4.57
C VAL A 87 -1.71 10.82 -3.36
N VAL A 88 -2.49 9.89 -2.84
CA VAL A 88 -2.04 9.02 -1.74
C VAL A 88 -2.23 7.58 -2.20
N ILE A 89 -1.16 6.82 -2.17
CA ILE A 89 -1.17 5.42 -2.59
C ILE A 89 -0.75 4.57 -1.40
N GLU A 90 -1.54 3.55 -1.10
CA GLU A 90 -1.26 2.61 -0.02
C GLU A 90 -0.65 1.35 -0.59
N PHE A 91 0.37 0.84 0.10
CA PHE A 91 1.02 -0.43 -0.19
C PHE A 91 0.89 -1.36 1.01
N PRO A 92 1.02 -2.67 0.82
CA PRO A 92 0.90 -3.62 1.93
C PRO A 92 1.80 -3.31 3.12
N ASP A 93 3.01 -2.77 2.85
CA ASP A 93 3.93 -2.33 3.89
C ASP A 93 4.92 -1.33 3.30
N LEU A 94 5.78 -0.79 4.15
CA LEU A 94 6.79 0.19 3.74
C LEU A 94 7.74 -0.39 2.69
N ARG A 95 8.12 -1.66 2.87
CA ARG A 95 9.06 -2.32 1.95
C ARG A 95 8.50 -2.39 0.53
N ALA A 96 7.23 -2.74 0.39
CA ALA A 96 6.57 -2.79 -0.92
C ALA A 96 6.56 -1.41 -1.57
N ALA A 97 6.27 -0.37 -0.79
CA ALA A 97 6.28 1.01 -1.29
C ALA A 97 7.66 1.40 -1.81
N GLN A 98 8.71 1.05 -1.06
CA GLN A 98 10.09 1.35 -1.45
C GLN A 98 10.51 0.56 -2.69
N LEU A 99 10.20 -0.73 -2.73
CA LEU A 99 10.57 -1.57 -3.86
C LEU A 99 9.86 -1.17 -5.14
N CYS A 100 8.60 -0.76 -5.04
CA CYS A 100 7.87 -0.28 -6.20
C CYS A 100 8.56 0.94 -6.80
N TYR A 101 8.91 1.91 -5.97
CA TYR A 101 9.56 3.12 -6.45
C TYR A 101 10.90 2.81 -7.11
N GLN A 102 11.66 1.88 -6.54
CA GLN A 102 12.98 1.52 -7.03
C GLN A 102 12.95 0.60 -8.24
N SER A 103 11.80 0.02 -8.57
CA SER A 103 11.71 -0.93 -9.66
C SER A 103 12.04 -0.28 -11.00
N PRO A 104 12.72 -1.00 -11.90
CA PRO A 104 13.01 -0.46 -13.23
C PRO A 104 11.75 -0.04 -13.99
N GLN A 105 10.66 -0.79 -13.80
CA GLN A 105 9.40 -0.49 -14.47
C GLN A 105 8.84 0.84 -14.00
N TYR A 106 8.83 1.09 -12.69
CA TYR A 106 8.33 2.36 -12.19
C TYR A 106 9.28 3.50 -12.56
N GLN A 107 10.58 3.27 -12.54
CA GLN A 107 11.54 4.32 -12.88
C GLN A 107 11.36 4.80 -14.32
N LYS A 108 10.94 3.93 -15.25
CA LYS A 108 10.59 4.34 -16.59
C LYS A 108 9.39 5.29 -16.59
N ALA A 109 8.39 4.96 -15.78
CA ALA A 109 7.22 5.84 -15.65
C ALA A 109 7.61 7.17 -14.99
N GLN A 110 8.44 7.12 -13.97
CA GLN A 110 8.90 8.31 -13.25
C GLN A 110 9.61 9.29 -14.20
N ALA A 111 10.37 8.78 -15.16
CA ALA A 111 11.05 9.62 -16.14
C ALA A 111 10.04 10.42 -16.97
N ILE A 112 8.90 9.81 -17.31
CA ILE A 112 7.83 10.53 -18.02
C ILE A 112 7.24 11.59 -17.10
N ARG A 113 6.91 11.21 -15.86
CA ARG A 113 6.31 12.13 -14.90
C ARG A 113 7.18 13.35 -14.65
N THR A 114 8.47 13.13 -14.44
CA THR A 114 9.41 14.21 -14.17
C THR A 114 9.48 15.22 -15.32
N LYS A 115 9.32 14.74 -16.54
CA LYS A 115 9.38 15.60 -17.72
C LYS A 115 8.17 16.52 -17.84
N TYR A 116 7.00 16.06 -17.40
CA TYR A 116 5.74 16.78 -17.61
C TYR A 116 5.07 17.23 -16.33
N SER A 117 5.77 17.19 -15.22
CA SER A 117 5.22 17.61 -13.95
C SER A 117 6.32 18.01 -12.97
N VAL A 118 5.92 18.68 -11.90
CA VAL A 118 6.78 18.95 -10.76
C VAL A 118 6.11 18.31 -9.55
N ALA A 119 6.82 17.45 -8.84
CA ALA A 119 6.22 16.70 -7.76
C ALA A 119 7.14 16.57 -6.56
N ASP A 120 6.52 16.55 -5.38
CA ASP A 120 7.15 16.08 -4.16
C ASP A 120 6.52 14.75 -3.83
N LEU A 121 7.35 13.73 -3.60
CA LEU A 121 6.86 12.40 -3.27
C LEU A 121 7.58 11.93 -2.01
N VAL A 122 6.80 11.54 -1.02
CA VAL A 122 7.31 11.03 0.25
C VAL A 122 6.85 9.60 0.39
N ILE A 123 7.76 8.73 0.79
CA ILE A 123 7.44 7.34 1.13
C ILE A 123 7.48 7.25 2.65
N VAL A 124 6.36 6.87 3.26
CA VAL A 124 6.26 6.91 4.71
C VAL A 124 5.49 5.70 5.22
N GLU A 125 5.87 5.24 6.40
CA GLU A 125 5.19 4.13 7.04
C GLU A 125 3.97 4.63 7.79
N GLY A 126 2.90 3.85 7.74
CA GLY A 126 1.66 4.17 8.43
C GLY A 126 1.73 3.92 9.94
N ALA A 127 0.72 4.38 10.62
CA ALA A 127 0.61 4.22 12.07
C ALA A 127 0.29 2.75 12.46
#